data_a5c07a3f030cb084607ed3b3c580ffd1
#
_entry.id   a5c07a3f030cb084607ed3b3c580ffd1
#
_cell.length_a   1.000
_cell.length_b   1.000
_cell.length_c   1.000
_cell.angle_alpha   90.00
_cell.angle_beta   90.00
_cell.angle_gamma   90.00
#
_symmetry.space_group_name_H-M   'P 1'
#
loop_
_entity.id
_entity.type
_entity.pdbx_description
1 polymer ?
#
loop_
_entity_poly.entity_id
_entity_poly.type
_entity_poly.pdbx_seq_one_letter_code
_entity_poly.pdbx_strand_id
1 'polypeptide(L)'
;MQTLERSLRDPYKLPAGMHFLERYLALEKRAVHLEAQELFRRARTEQLYRAALDYDNRLALLGKDADGQDAAELKARLWQKVNDVDTDNRRWLKTVLKEIGWFRISVYGRAASNTAWLLVQHGDQDPVWQKQILRDIKPMVAQGEVSGIDVAYLEDRIAAAEGRPQIYGTQGLCEDGAWTPFAIAAPDHVDERRKAIGLEPLADYQKNFGSMCKGE
;
A
#
# COMPACT_ATOMS: atom_id res chain seq x y z
N MET A 1 4.02 -6.84 -22.39
CA MET A 1 3.02 -7.69 -21.70
C MET A 1 3.36 -9.18 -21.76
N GLN A 2 3.53 -9.80 -22.92
CA GLN A 2 3.87 -11.24 -23.01
C GLN A 2 5.15 -11.67 -22.28
N THR A 3 6.17 -10.81 -22.20
CA THR A 3 7.43 -11.06 -21.50
C THR A 3 7.26 -11.06 -19.98
N LEU A 4 6.42 -10.17 -19.43
CA LEU A 4 6.11 -10.08 -18.01
C LEU A 4 5.26 -11.28 -17.55
N GLU A 5 4.25 -11.68 -18.35
CA GLU A 5 3.44 -12.88 -18.08
C GLU A 5 4.27 -14.17 -18.16
N ARG A 6 5.30 -14.21 -19.01
CA ARG A 6 6.20 -15.35 -19.10
C ARG A 6 7.12 -15.46 -17.88
N SER A 7 7.59 -14.34 -17.34
CA SER A 7 8.41 -14.28 -16.10
C SER A 7 7.59 -14.69 -14.86
N LEU A 8 6.28 -14.45 -14.85
CA LEU A 8 5.40 -14.86 -13.76
C LEU A 8 5.17 -16.38 -13.68
N ARG A 9 5.47 -17.13 -14.75
CA ARG A 9 5.34 -18.59 -14.78
C ARG A 9 6.56 -19.34 -14.25
N ASP A 10 7.70 -18.65 -14.12
CA ASP A 10 8.95 -19.21 -13.58
C ASP A 10 9.36 -18.41 -12.33
N PRO A 11 8.97 -18.85 -11.12
CA PRO A 11 9.24 -18.13 -9.88
C PRO A 11 10.75 -17.98 -9.60
N TYR A 12 11.61 -18.76 -10.24
CA TYR A 12 13.08 -18.68 -10.06
C TYR A 12 13.74 -17.58 -10.90
N LYS A 13 12.98 -16.89 -11.77
CA LYS A 13 13.49 -15.83 -12.66
C LYS A 13 12.89 -14.46 -12.43
N LEU A 14 12.17 -14.26 -11.33
CA LEU A 14 11.60 -12.94 -10.99
C LEU A 14 12.74 -11.93 -10.73
N PRO A 15 12.64 -10.70 -11.28
CA PRO A 15 13.59 -9.64 -10.96
C PRO A 15 13.71 -9.42 -9.46
N ALA A 16 14.91 -9.04 -8.99
CA ALA A 16 15.12 -8.65 -7.60
C ALA A 16 14.10 -7.56 -7.23
N GLY A 17 13.37 -7.76 -6.10
CA GLY A 17 12.29 -6.88 -5.67
C GLY A 17 10.86 -7.39 -5.94
N MET A 18 10.69 -8.50 -6.68
CA MET A 18 9.37 -9.09 -6.92
C MET A 18 9.04 -10.31 -6.01
N HIS A 19 9.84 -10.57 -4.98
CA HIS A 19 9.59 -11.66 -4.02
C HIS A 19 8.24 -11.55 -3.28
N PHE A 20 7.64 -10.36 -3.26
CA PHE A 20 6.28 -10.17 -2.74
C PHE A 20 5.24 -11.00 -3.53
N LEU A 21 5.46 -11.26 -4.82
CA LEU A 21 4.55 -12.07 -5.63
C LEU A 21 4.52 -13.52 -5.15
N GLU A 22 5.68 -14.09 -4.80
CA GLU A 22 5.78 -15.43 -4.22
C GLU A 22 5.07 -15.48 -2.86
N ARG A 23 5.23 -14.42 -2.05
CA ARG A 23 4.56 -14.30 -0.76
C ARG A 23 3.03 -14.30 -0.92
N TYR A 24 2.48 -13.49 -1.80
CA TYR A 24 1.04 -13.46 -2.04
C TYR A 24 0.52 -14.77 -2.62
N LEU A 25 1.25 -15.41 -3.53
CA LEU A 25 0.88 -16.73 -4.05
C LEU A 25 0.86 -17.81 -2.96
N ALA A 26 1.84 -17.78 -2.04
CA ALA A 26 1.87 -18.70 -0.91
C ALA A 26 0.71 -18.45 0.07
N LEU A 27 0.35 -17.19 0.34
CA LEU A 27 -0.79 -16.82 1.17
C LEU A 27 -2.11 -17.26 0.53
N GLU A 28 -2.30 -17.01 -0.77
CA GLU A 28 -3.46 -17.45 -1.55
C GLU A 28 -3.65 -18.97 -1.44
N LYS A 29 -2.59 -19.76 -1.67
CA LYS A 29 -2.65 -21.23 -1.61
C LYS A 29 -2.94 -21.78 -0.22
N ARG A 30 -2.58 -21.07 0.85
CA ARG A 30 -2.76 -21.49 2.26
C ARG A 30 -4.07 -21.00 2.86
N ALA A 31 -4.71 -20.00 2.25
CA ALA A 31 -5.95 -19.45 2.77
C ALA A 31 -7.07 -20.48 2.71
N VAL A 32 -7.77 -20.67 3.83
CA VAL A 32 -8.91 -21.59 3.96
C VAL A 32 -10.19 -20.94 3.43
N HIS A 33 -10.34 -19.64 3.63
CA HIS A 33 -11.52 -18.87 3.24
C HIS A 33 -11.38 -18.36 1.80
N LEU A 34 -12.40 -18.53 0.99
CA LEU A 34 -12.41 -18.12 -0.43
C LEU A 34 -12.20 -16.60 -0.58
N GLU A 35 -12.76 -15.83 0.33
CA GLU A 35 -12.62 -14.36 0.35
C GLU A 35 -11.14 -13.96 0.57
N ALA A 36 -10.41 -14.70 1.41
CA ALA A 36 -9.00 -14.45 1.66
C ALA A 36 -8.13 -14.90 0.46
N GLN A 37 -8.47 -15.98 -0.23
CA GLN A 37 -7.81 -16.41 -1.45
C GLN A 37 -7.95 -15.32 -2.52
N GLU A 38 -9.16 -14.83 -2.75
CA GLU A 38 -9.45 -13.78 -3.71
C GLU A 38 -8.75 -12.46 -3.32
N LEU A 39 -8.74 -12.10 -2.03
CA LEU A 39 -8.03 -10.94 -1.51
C LEU A 39 -6.53 -10.97 -1.87
N PHE A 40 -5.84 -12.08 -1.62
CA PHE A 40 -4.42 -12.24 -1.92
C PHE A 40 -4.15 -12.21 -3.41
N ARG A 41 -5.00 -12.83 -4.23
CA ARG A 41 -4.92 -12.79 -5.69
C ARG A 41 -5.02 -11.34 -6.21
N ARG A 42 -5.96 -10.57 -5.70
CA ARG A 42 -6.18 -9.16 -6.04
C ARG A 42 -4.99 -8.28 -5.64
N ALA A 43 -4.50 -8.43 -4.43
CA ALA A 43 -3.34 -7.68 -3.95
C ALA A 43 -2.07 -8.02 -4.75
N ARG A 44 -1.87 -9.30 -5.11
CA ARG A 44 -0.77 -9.71 -5.98
C ARG A 44 -0.82 -8.99 -7.33
N THR A 45 -1.99 -8.91 -7.95
CA THR A 45 -2.18 -8.23 -9.24
C THR A 45 -1.92 -6.73 -9.12
N GLU A 46 -2.44 -6.10 -8.09
CA GLU A 46 -2.26 -4.68 -7.81
C GLU A 46 -0.79 -4.32 -7.59
N GLN A 47 -0.10 -5.06 -6.72
CA GLN A 47 1.32 -4.85 -6.42
C GLN A 47 2.21 -5.12 -7.65
N LEU A 48 1.82 -6.02 -8.55
CA LEU A 48 2.55 -6.25 -9.80
C LEU A 48 2.57 -5.00 -10.69
N TYR A 49 1.43 -4.33 -10.86
CA TYR A 49 1.38 -3.11 -11.68
C TYR A 49 2.14 -1.96 -11.03
N ARG A 50 2.12 -1.84 -9.70
CA ARG A 50 2.91 -0.83 -8.97
C ARG A 50 4.40 -1.10 -9.09
N ALA A 51 4.83 -2.35 -8.95
CA ALA A 51 6.23 -2.72 -9.15
C ALA A 51 6.71 -2.48 -10.59
N ALA A 52 5.83 -2.65 -11.58
CA ALA A 52 6.15 -2.32 -12.97
C ALA A 52 6.36 -0.82 -13.16
N LEU A 53 5.58 0.04 -12.51
CA LEU A 53 5.80 1.49 -12.51
C LEU A 53 7.14 1.88 -11.86
N ASP A 54 7.49 1.26 -10.73
CA ASP A 54 8.76 1.52 -10.06
C ASP A 54 9.96 1.09 -10.91
N TYR A 55 9.84 -0.03 -11.62
CA TYR A 55 10.87 -0.52 -12.53
C TYR A 55 11.08 0.42 -13.71
N ASP A 56 10.00 0.92 -14.32
CA ASP A 56 10.05 1.88 -15.41
C ASP A 56 10.69 3.21 -14.99
N ASN A 57 10.34 3.72 -13.81
CA ASN A 57 10.97 4.90 -13.22
C ASN A 57 12.48 4.69 -13.01
N ARG A 58 12.94 3.52 -12.58
CA ARG A 58 14.37 3.20 -12.41
C ARG A 58 15.10 3.11 -13.75
N LEU A 59 14.48 2.54 -14.79
CA LEU A 59 15.07 2.49 -16.14
C LEU A 59 15.27 3.88 -16.73
N ALA A 60 14.28 4.77 -16.56
CA ALA A 60 14.38 6.17 -16.99
C ALA A 60 15.52 6.91 -16.27
N LEU A 61 15.72 6.67 -14.95
CA LEU A 61 16.82 7.24 -14.16
C LEU A 61 18.19 6.72 -14.60
N LEU A 62 18.28 5.50 -15.15
CA LEU A 62 19.53 4.91 -15.61
C LEU A 62 19.92 5.34 -17.03
N GLY A 63 19.16 6.26 -17.66
CA GLY A 63 19.45 6.76 -19.00
C GLY A 63 19.43 5.66 -20.07
N LYS A 64 18.78 4.54 -19.81
CA LYS A 64 18.59 3.47 -20.79
C LYS A 64 17.29 3.75 -21.54
N ASP A 65 17.46 4.48 -22.62
CA ASP A 65 16.43 5.02 -23.47
C ASP A 65 15.47 3.96 -24.01
N ALA A 66 14.24 3.97 -23.50
CA ALA A 66 13.11 3.91 -24.40
C ALA A 66 12.95 5.36 -24.93
N ASP A 67 12.85 5.58 -26.24
CA ASP A 67 12.61 6.90 -26.82
C ASP A 67 11.56 7.65 -25.98
N GLY A 68 11.89 8.86 -25.54
CA GLY A 68 11.19 9.54 -24.42
C GLY A 68 9.66 9.63 -24.57
N GLN A 69 9.14 9.49 -25.78
CA GLN A 69 7.71 9.46 -26.09
C GLN A 69 7.08 8.08 -25.77
N ASP A 70 7.78 6.99 -26.04
CA ASP A 70 7.32 5.62 -25.76
C ASP A 70 7.32 5.33 -24.25
N ALA A 71 8.29 5.87 -23.50
CA ALA A 71 8.36 5.74 -22.06
C ALA A 71 7.20 6.48 -21.37
N ALA A 72 6.87 7.69 -21.79
CA ALA A 72 5.75 8.44 -21.24
C ALA A 72 4.40 7.75 -21.52
N GLU A 73 4.22 7.20 -22.72
CA GLU A 73 3.01 6.47 -23.08
C GLU A 73 2.91 5.15 -22.29
N LEU A 74 3.99 4.40 -22.14
CA LEU A 74 4.02 3.20 -21.33
C LEU A 74 3.67 3.49 -19.87
N LYS A 75 4.27 4.54 -19.29
CA LYS A 75 3.97 4.99 -17.92
C LYS A 75 2.51 5.38 -17.76
N ALA A 76 1.95 6.12 -18.69
CA ALA A 76 0.52 6.49 -18.67
C ALA A 76 -0.39 5.26 -18.73
N ARG A 77 -0.07 4.27 -19.57
CA ARG A 77 -0.80 2.99 -19.66
C ARG A 77 -0.70 2.17 -18.38
N LEU A 78 0.47 2.13 -17.73
CA LEU A 78 0.65 1.43 -16.45
C LEU A 78 -0.16 2.12 -15.34
N TRP A 79 -0.14 3.45 -15.27
CA TRP A 79 -0.99 4.20 -14.32
C TRP A 79 -2.47 3.95 -14.56
N GLN A 80 -2.91 3.88 -15.82
CA GLN A 80 -4.30 3.51 -16.13
C GLN A 80 -4.63 2.11 -15.60
N LYS A 81 -3.72 1.13 -15.76
CA LYS A 81 -3.90 -0.22 -15.23
C LYS A 81 -3.97 -0.26 -13.70
N VAL A 82 -3.13 0.51 -13.01
CA VAL A 82 -3.21 0.66 -11.53
C VAL A 82 -4.58 1.19 -11.14
N ASN A 83 -5.04 2.27 -11.77
CA ASN A 83 -6.36 2.87 -11.48
C ASN A 83 -7.53 1.89 -11.74
N ASP A 84 -7.47 1.13 -12.83
CA ASP A 84 -8.49 0.13 -13.18
C ASP A 84 -8.55 -0.97 -12.09
N VAL A 85 -7.38 -1.48 -11.68
CA VAL A 85 -7.27 -2.51 -10.64
C VAL A 85 -7.72 -1.99 -9.28
N ASP A 86 -7.31 -0.78 -8.89
CA ASP A 86 -7.74 -0.15 -7.62
C ASP A 86 -9.26 0.04 -7.59
N THR A 87 -9.85 0.44 -8.72
CA THR A 87 -11.30 0.60 -8.86
C THR A 87 -12.04 -0.73 -8.72
N ASP A 88 -11.54 -1.79 -9.36
CA ASP A 88 -12.13 -3.12 -9.27
C ASP A 88 -11.96 -3.73 -7.86
N ASN A 89 -10.79 -3.56 -7.25
CA ASN A 89 -10.52 -3.98 -5.86
C ASN A 89 -11.45 -3.28 -4.88
N ARG A 90 -11.64 -1.96 -5.02
CA ARG A 90 -12.58 -1.20 -4.18
C ARG A 90 -14.01 -1.69 -4.33
N ARG A 91 -14.48 -1.94 -5.55
CA ARG A 91 -15.83 -2.48 -5.81
C ARG A 91 -16.01 -3.84 -5.14
N TRP A 92 -15.05 -4.73 -5.30
CA TRP A 92 -15.07 -6.04 -4.68
C TRP A 92 -15.04 -5.95 -3.15
N LEU A 93 -14.14 -5.14 -2.56
CA LEU A 93 -14.07 -4.95 -1.11
C LEU A 93 -15.39 -4.40 -0.55
N LYS A 94 -16.02 -3.43 -1.21
CA LYS A 94 -17.33 -2.91 -0.79
C LYS A 94 -18.39 -4.02 -0.73
N THR A 95 -18.31 -5.01 -1.59
CA THR A 95 -19.24 -6.14 -1.60
C THR A 95 -18.92 -7.11 -0.47
N VAL A 96 -17.70 -7.60 -0.40
CA VAL A 96 -17.33 -8.63 0.59
C VAL A 96 -17.41 -8.10 2.03
N LEU A 97 -17.01 -6.85 2.27
CA LEU A 97 -17.06 -6.26 3.62
C LEU A 97 -18.50 -6.02 4.13
N LYS A 98 -19.50 -5.93 3.26
CA LYS A 98 -20.92 -5.93 3.69
C LYS A 98 -21.34 -7.27 4.30
N GLU A 99 -20.73 -8.37 3.86
CA GLU A 99 -21.06 -9.72 4.30
C GLU A 99 -20.26 -10.11 5.55
N ILE A 100 -18.95 -9.84 5.56
CA ILE A 100 -18.04 -10.30 6.64
C ILE A 100 -17.70 -9.21 7.67
N GLY A 101 -18.03 -7.94 7.43
CA GLY A 101 -17.62 -6.77 8.22
C GLY A 101 -16.16 -6.39 7.94
N TRP A 102 -15.21 -7.19 8.40
CA TRP A 102 -13.77 -6.99 8.20
C TRP A 102 -13.01 -8.33 8.12
N PHE A 103 -11.85 -8.34 7.50
CA PHE A 103 -10.91 -9.47 7.56
C PHE A 103 -10.22 -9.53 8.93
N ARG A 104 -10.96 -9.92 9.97
CA ARG A 104 -10.50 -9.96 11.35
C ARG A 104 -9.32 -10.90 11.52
N ILE A 105 -8.35 -10.50 12.36
CA ILE A 105 -7.13 -11.28 12.59
C ILE A 105 -7.44 -12.66 13.17
N SER A 106 -8.41 -12.77 14.07
CA SER A 106 -8.80 -14.05 14.69
C SER A 106 -9.42 -15.04 13.69
N VAL A 107 -10.04 -14.57 12.61
CA VAL A 107 -10.73 -15.40 11.61
C VAL A 107 -9.84 -15.65 10.39
N TYR A 108 -9.26 -14.60 9.83
CA TYR A 108 -8.56 -14.63 8.54
C TYR A 108 -7.04 -14.57 8.67
N GLY A 109 -6.53 -14.31 9.88
CA GLY A 109 -5.12 -14.10 10.15
C GLY A 109 -4.64 -12.69 9.82
N ARG A 110 -3.51 -12.29 10.43
CA ARG A 110 -2.91 -10.97 10.29
C ARG A 110 -2.61 -10.60 8.82
N ALA A 111 -2.13 -11.55 8.04
CA ALA A 111 -1.80 -11.30 6.63
C ALA A 111 -3.02 -10.84 5.81
N ALA A 112 -4.19 -11.45 6.02
CA ALA A 112 -5.41 -11.05 5.34
C ALA A 112 -5.89 -9.66 5.81
N SER A 113 -5.86 -9.38 7.13
CA SER A 113 -6.22 -8.08 7.68
C SER A 113 -5.36 -6.95 7.09
N ASN A 114 -4.04 -7.13 7.08
CA ASN A 114 -3.11 -6.14 6.51
C ASN A 114 -3.28 -5.99 4.99
N THR A 115 -3.58 -7.09 4.27
CA THR A 115 -3.82 -7.04 2.83
C THR A 115 -5.12 -6.31 2.50
N ALA A 116 -6.19 -6.51 3.28
CA ALA A 116 -7.44 -5.77 3.12
C ALA A 116 -7.21 -4.27 3.35
N TRP A 117 -6.47 -3.92 4.42
CA TRP A 117 -6.06 -2.55 4.68
C TRP A 117 -5.27 -1.95 3.50
N LEU A 118 -4.31 -2.68 2.92
CA LEU A 118 -3.52 -2.22 1.77
C LEU A 118 -4.42 -1.82 0.59
N LEU A 119 -5.40 -2.66 0.26
CA LEU A 119 -6.32 -2.34 -0.83
C LEU A 119 -7.27 -1.17 -0.49
N VAL A 120 -7.65 -1.01 0.79
CA VAL A 120 -8.40 0.18 1.25
C VAL A 120 -7.55 1.44 1.12
N GLN A 121 -6.27 1.39 1.54
CA GLN A 121 -5.34 2.51 1.45
C GLN A 121 -5.18 3.01 0.01
N HIS A 122 -5.24 2.12 -0.98
CA HIS A 122 -5.16 2.48 -2.40
C HIS A 122 -6.51 2.89 -3.02
N GLY A 123 -7.55 2.98 -2.21
CA GLY A 123 -8.88 3.45 -2.61
C GLY A 123 -9.03 4.98 -2.60
N ASP A 124 -7.98 5.75 -2.87
CA ASP A 124 -7.93 7.23 -2.77
C ASP A 124 -9.00 7.94 -3.61
N GLN A 125 -9.53 7.29 -4.64
CA GLN A 125 -10.62 7.83 -5.47
C GLN A 125 -11.97 7.87 -4.74
N ASP A 126 -12.07 7.28 -3.53
CA ASP A 126 -13.30 7.27 -2.71
C ASP A 126 -12.98 7.55 -1.23
N PRO A 127 -12.63 8.82 -0.91
CA PRO A 127 -12.27 9.20 0.45
C PRO A 127 -13.43 9.06 1.45
N VAL A 128 -14.66 9.12 0.97
CA VAL A 128 -15.84 8.89 1.83
C VAL A 128 -15.87 7.46 2.33
N TRP A 129 -15.61 6.51 1.44
CA TRP A 129 -15.54 5.10 1.79
C TRP A 129 -14.32 4.79 2.67
N GLN A 130 -13.14 5.35 2.40
CA GLN A 130 -11.97 5.18 3.27
C GLN A 130 -12.26 5.65 4.70
N LYS A 131 -12.92 6.82 4.86
CA LYS A 131 -13.32 7.32 6.18
C LYS A 131 -14.36 6.42 6.87
N GLN A 132 -15.26 5.82 6.12
CA GLN A 132 -16.18 4.84 6.67
C GLN A 132 -15.44 3.61 7.20
N ILE A 133 -14.56 3.03 6.38
CA ILE A 133 -13.74 1.88 6.81
C ILE A 133 -12.90 2.22 8.04
N LEU A 134 -12.24 3.38 8.07
CA LEU A 134 -11.46 3.80 9.23
C LEU A 134 -12.31 3.82 10.51
N ARG A 135 -13.55 4.38 10.46
CA ARG A 135 -14.47 4.38 11.61
C ARG A 135 -14.85 2.97 12.07
N ASP A 136 -15.04 2.07 11.09
CA ASP A 136 -15.48 0.70 11.37
C ASP A 136 -14.35 -0.16 11.99
N ILE A 137 -13.11 0.01 11.52
CA ILE A 137 -11.98 -0.82 11.98
C ILE A 137 -11.24 -0.26 13.20
N LYS A 138 -11.28 1.05 13.44
CA LYS A 138 -10.56 1.69 14.56
C LYS A 138 -10.92 1.09 15.94
N PRO A 139 -12.18 0.81 16.27
CA PRO A 139 -12.53 0.14 17.53
C PRO A 139 -12.02 -1.29 17.64
N MET A 140 -11.76 -1.97 16.51
CA MET A 140 -11.29 -3.35 16.48
C MET A 140 -9.82 -3.50 16.89
N VAL A 141 -9.05 -2.39 16.94
CA VAL A 141 -7.66 -2.39 17.42
C VAL A 141 -7.59 -2.84 18.87
N ALA A 142 -8.47 -2.34 19.74
CA ALA A 142 -8.51 -2.73 21.16
C ALA A 142 -8.88 -4.21 21.36
N GLN A 143 -9.51 -4.84 20.36
CA GLN A 143 -9.87 -6.26 20.37
C GLN A 143 -8.76 -7.14 19.76
N GLY A 144 -7.66 -6.55 19.24
CA GLY A 144 -6.60 -7.27 18.54
C GLY A 144 -6.99 -7.78 17.14
N GLU A 145 -8.12 -7.32 16.60
CA GLU A 145 -8.67 -7.80 15.32
C GLU A 145 -8.14 -7.04 14.10
N VAL A 146 -7.50 -5.88 14.33
CA VAL A 146 -6.84 -5.04 13.33
C VAL A 146 -5.55 -4.49 13.90
N SER A 147 -4.54 -4.29 13.06
CA SER A 147 -3.27 -3.67 13.45
C SER A 147 -3.47 -2.17 13.77
N GLY A 148 -3.00 -1.72 14.93
CA GLY A 148 -2.98 -0.28 15.27
C GLY A 148 -2.11 0.53 14.32
N ILE A 149 -1.05 -0.07 13.78
CA ILE A 149 -0.18 0.54 12.77
C ILE A 149 -0.96 0.80 11.48
N ASP A 150 -1.71 -0.19 10.98
CA ASP A 150 -2.49 -0.06 9.74
C ASP A 150 -3.54 1.05 9.88
N VAL A 151 -4.21 1.12 11.03
CA VAL A 151 -5.17 2.19 11.35
C VAL A 151 -4.51 3.56 11.37
N ALA A 152 -3.33 3.69 11.98
CA ALA A 152 -2.58 4.94 12.05
C ALA A 152 -2.17 5.46 10.65
N TYR A 153 -1.68 4.58 9.78
CA TYR A 153 -1.34 4.95 8.41
C TYR A 153 -2.56 5.41 7.61
N LEU A 154 -3.71 4.74 7.75
CA LEU A 154 -4.93 5.13 7.06
C LEU A 154 -5.49 6.46 7.60
N GLU A 155 -5.41 6.68 8.92
CA GLU A 155 -5.83 7.93 9.57
C GLU A 155 -5.01 9.13 9.07
N ASP A 156 -3.69 8.99 9.05
CA ASP A 156 -2.78 10.02 8.56
C ASP A 156 -2.95 10.28 7.05
N ARG A 157 -3.12 9.22 6.25
CA ARG A 157 -3.37 9.35 4.81
C ARG A 157 -4.63 10.15 4.52
N ILE A 158 -5.71 9.87 5.23
CA ILE A 158 -6.96 10.63 5.12
C ILE A 158 -6.75 12.08 5.58
N ALA A 159 -6.06 12.30 6.69
CA ALA A 159 -5.76 13.65 7.19
C ALA A 159 -4.95 14.46 6.17
N ALA A 160 -3.88 13.86 5.62
CA ALA A 160 -3.05 14.49 4.58
C ALA A 160 -3.85 14.84 3.32
N ALA A 161 -4.69 13.92 2.83
CA ALA A 161 -5.55 14.15 1.67
C ALA A 161 -6.57 15.29 1.90
N GLU A 162 -6.99 15.52 3.14
CA GLU A 162 -7.88 16.61 3.54
C GLU A 162 -7.15 17.92 3.91
N GLY A 163 -5.82 17.97 3.80
CA GLY A 163 -5.00 19.11 4.21
C GLY A 163 -5.00 19.35 5.72
N ARG A 164 -5.34 18.36 6.52
CA ARG A 164 -5.34 18.42 7.98
C ARG A 164 -4.02 17.88 8.56
N PRO A 165 -3.60 18.39 9.74
CA PRO A 165 -2.46 17.81 10.43
C PRO A 165 -2.66 16.31 10.73
N GLN A 166 -1.59 15.54 10.53
CA GLN A 166 -1.48 14.13 10.85
C GLN A 166 -1.35 13.90 12.36
N ILE A 167 -1.61 12.66 12.79
CA ILE A 167 -1.42 12.24 14.19
C ILE A 167 -0.03 11.63 14.39
N TYR A 168 0.43 10.82 13.43
CA TYR A 168 1.65 10.00 13.56
C TYR A 168 2.78 10.40 12.60
N GLY A 169 2.53 11.27 11.62
CA GLY A 169 3.52 11.71 10.66
C GLY A 169 3.97 10.61 9.69
N THR A 170 3.02 9.81 9.19
CA THR A 170 3.32 8.69 8.28
C THR A 170 3.28 9.08 6.80
N GLN A 171 2.75 10.25 6.47
CA GLN A 171 2.65 10.77 5.12
C GLN A 171 3.54 12.00 4.94
N GLY A 172 4.20 12.09 3.81
CA GLY A 172 5.14 13.17 3.50
C GLY A 172 5.56 13.13 2.03
N LEU A 173 6.51 13.96 1.68
CA LEU A 173 7.08 14.04 0.34
C LEU A 173 8.60 14.26 0.41
N CYS A 174 9.27 14.07 -0.71
CA CYS A 174 10.68 14.39 -0.84
C CYS A 174 10.85 15.87 -1.17
N GLU A 175 11.56 16.61 -0.32
CA GLU A 175 11.98 18.00 -0.52
C GLU A 175 13.49 18.09 -0.31
N ASP A 176 14.20 18.72 -1.22
CA ASP A 176 15.66 18.93 -1.16
C ASP A 176 16.48 17.66 -0.85
N GLY A 177 16.07 16.52 -1.41
CA GLY A 177 16.74 15.23 -1.22
C GLY A 177 16.48 14.56 0.13
N ALA A 178 15.56 15.06 0.94
CA ALA A 178 15.12 14.47 2.19
C ALA A 178 13.60 14.27 2.22
N TRP A 179 13.16 13.20 2.90
CA TRP A 179 11.73 12.99 3.12
C TRP A 179 11.25 13.86 4.28
N THR A 180 10.21 14.66 4.03
CA THR A 180 9.61 15.59 4.99
C THR A 180 8.15 15.23 5.22
N PRO A 181 7.69 15.02 6.46
CA PRO A 181 6.29 14.75 6.76
C PRO A 181 5.44 15.99 6.49
N PHE A 182 4.20 15.80 6.04
CA PHE A 182 3.20 16.88 6.06
C PHE A 182 2.94 17.33 7.50
N ALA A 183 2.22 18.43 7.70
CA ALA A 183 1.92 18.98 9.01
C ALA A 183 1.45 17.91 10.02
N ILE A 184 2.01 17.96 11.23
CA ILE A 184 1.71 17.01 12.33
C ILE A 184 1.05 17.80 13.47
N ALA A 185 -0.03 17.27 14.03
CA ALA A 185 -0.68 17.80 15.22
C ALA A 185 0.21 17.58 16.45
N ALA A 186 0.45 18.65 17.23
CA ALA A 186 1.31 18.61 18.40
C ALA A 186 2.61 17.81 18.17
N PRO A 187 3.53 18.31 17.31
CA PRO A 187 4.70 17.56 16.84
C PRO A 187 5.63 17.12 17.99
N ASP A 188 5.70 17.88 19.06
CA ASP A 188 6.53 17.55 20.25
C ASP A 188 6.11 16.23 20.93
N HIS A 189 4.88 15.76 20.70
CA HIS A 189 4.33 14.51 21.26
C HIS A 189 4.19 13.40 20.21
N VAL A 190 4.71 13.56 19.00
CA VAL A 190 4.54 12.58 17.92
C VAL A 190 5.16 11.22 18.28
N ASP A 191 6.35 11.21 18.85
CA ASP A 191 7.06 9.98 19.18
C ASP A 191 6.42 9.22 20.35
N GLU A 192 5.75 9.89 21.26
CA GLU A 192 4.94 9.25 22.31
C GLU A 192 3.78 8.49 21.69
N ARG A 193 3.06 9.12 20.75
CA ARG A 193 1.94 8.49 20.02
C ARG A 193 2.41 7.33 19.15
N ARG A 194 3.53 7.49 18.44
CA ARG A 194 4.16 6.45 17.63
C ARG A 194 4.53 5.23 18.45
N LYS A 195 5.21 5.46 19.58
CA LYS A 195 5.60 4.41 20.53
C LYS A 195 4.39 3.64 21.08
N ALA A 196 3.30 4.33 21.39
CA ALA A 196 2.08 3.72 21.96
C ALA A 196 1.44 2.67 21.03
N ILE A 197 1.68 2.74 19.73
CA ILE A 197 1.17 1.80 18.73
C ILE A 197 2.24 0.91 18.10
N GLY A 198 3.49 1.01 18.58
CA GLY A 198 4.62 0.19 18.11
C GLY A 198 5.29 0.72 16.84
N LEU A 199 5.14 1.99 16.51
CA LEU A 199 5.92 2.65 15.46
C LEU A 199 7.26 3.13 16.01
N GLU A 200 8.29 3.08 15.17
CA GLU A 200 9.61 3.67 15.44
C GLU A 200 9.53 5.20 15.58
N PRO A 201 10.50 5.87 16.24
CA PRO A 201 10.57 7.33 16.28
C PRO A 201 10.52 7.95 14.88
N LEU A 202 9.93 9.15 14.76
CA LEU A 202 9.76 9.81 13.47
C LEU A 202 11.09 10.03 12.75
N ALA A 203 12.13 10.43 13.47
CA ALA A 203 13.46 10.63 12.90
C ALA A 203 14.09 9.36 12.32
N ASP A 204 13.77 8.19 12.89
CA ASP A 204 14.23 6.89 12.34
C ASP A 204 13.38 6.49 11.13
N TYR A 205 12.08 6.71 11.17
CA TYR A 205 11.18 6.50 10.04
C TYR A 205 11.60 7.29 8.80
N GLN A 206 11.96 8.57 8.97
CA GLN A 206 12.42 9.43 7.87
C GLN A 206 13.67 8.87 7.14
N LYS A 207 14.56 8.20 7.86
CA LYS A 207 15.79 7.58 7.27
C LYS A 207 15.48 6.50 6.25
N ASN A 208 14.33 5.82 6.39
CA ASN A 208 13.91 4.75 5.48
C ASN A 208 13.66 5.24 4.05
N PHE A 209 13.49 6.55 3.85
CA PHE A 209 13.24 7.18 2.56
C PHE A 209 14.46 7.89 1.96
N GLY A 210 15.61 7.85 2.63
CA GLY A 210 16.79 8.63 2.25
C GLY A 210 17.29 8.32 0.84
N SER A 211 17.36 7.04 0.43
CA SER A 211 17.75 6.63 -0.93
C SER A 211 16.70 7.02 -1.97
N MET A 212 15.43 6.85 -1.64
CA MET A 212 14.32 7.20 -2.53
C MET A 212 14.30 8.70 -2.85
N CYS A 213 14.53 9.55 -1.84
CA CYS A 213 14.51 11.00 -2.02
C CYS A 213 15.73 11.55 -2.75
N LYS A 214 16.85 10.82 -2.74
CA LYS A 214 18.07 11.19 -3.48
C LYS A 214 18.08 10.70 -4.93
N GLY A 215 17.12 9.87 -5.33
CA GLY A 215 17.09 9.26 -6.65
C GLY A 215 18.20 8.22 -6.86
N GLU A 216 18.68 7.58 -5.78
CA GLU A 216 19.70 6.53 -5.79
C GLU A 216 19.08 5.12 -5.98
#